data_d3a8309bb37fe38620da3ee07d3650bc
#
_entry.id   d3a8309bb37fe38620da3ee07d3650bc
#
_cell.length_a   1.000
_cell.length_b   1.000
_cell.length_c   1.000
_cell.angle_alpha   90.00
_cell.angle_beta   90.00
_cell.angle_gamma   90.00
#
_symmetry.space_group_name_H-M   'P 1'
#
loop_
_entity.id
_entity.type
_entity.pdbx_description
1 polymer ?
#
loop_
_entity_poly.entity_id
_entity_poly.type
_entity_poly.pdbx_seq_one_letter_code
_entity_poly.pdbx_strand_id
1 'polypeptide(L)'
;MTISAADITSWNDALKDASPRQILEFAIDKFDNYAISFSGAEDVVLVDMAARLNKPVKVFSLDTGRLHAETYQYLETVRKHYGIDIEVMFPEPAAVEKLVREKGLFSFYQDDHKECCGIRKVQPLKRKLATLDAWVTGQRHDQSPGTRADIPVVQLDTGLAAPGQTLVKFNPLANWSSERVWNYIRTNEVPYNPLHERGFISIGCEPCTRPVLPGQHEREGRWWWEDATKKECGLHAINIKE
;
A
#
# COMPACT_ATOMS: atom_id res chain seq x y z
N MET A 1 10.29 -17.68 -14.85
CA MET A 1 11.46 -18.01 -13.98
C MET A 1 10.89 -18.49 -12.65
N THR A 2 11.29 -19.65 -12.16
CA THR A 2 10.79 -20.13 -10.85
C THR A 2 11.69 -19.51 -9.77
N ILE A 3 11.11 -18.67 -8.90
CA ILE A 3 11.84 -18.01 -7.79
C ILE A 3 11.69 -18.88 -6.56
N SER A 4 12.82 -19.25 -5.96
CA SER A 4 12.87 -20.09 -4.76
C SER A 4 12.99 -19.25 -3.47
N ALA A 5 12.77 -19.88 -2.31
CA ALA A 5 13.04 -19.25 -1.02
C ALA A 5 14.53 -18.89 -0.85
N ALA A 6 15.44 -19.67 -1.44
CA ALA A 6 16.88 -19.36 -1.43
C ALA A 6 17.21 -18.09 -2.20
N ASP A 7 16.53 -17.82 -3.35
CA ASP A 7 16.69 -16.58 -4.09
C ASP A 7 16.26 -15.38 -3.23
N ILE A 8 15.12 -15.49 -2.54
CA ILE A 8 14.63 -14.43 -1.65
C ILE A 8 15.61 -14.14 -0.50
N THR A 9 16.16 -15.19 0.12
CA THR A 9 17.19 -15.03 1.17
C THR A 9 18.42 -14.31 0.61
N SER A 10 18.93 -14.75 -0.54
CA SER A 10 20.09 -14.13 -1.20
C SER A 10 19.83 -12.65 -1.54
N TRP A 11 18.61 -12.31 -2.02
CA TRP A 11 18.28 -10.93 -2.35
C TRP A 11 18.15 -10.06 -1.09
N ASN A 12 17.58 -10.56 0.01
CA ASN A 12 17.55 -9.83 1.27
C ASN A 12 18.97 -9.55 1.79
N ASP A 13 19.88 -10.53 1.72
CA ASP A 13 21.28 -10.37 2.15
C ASP A 13 22.01 -9.31 1.28
N ALA A 14 21.78 -9.33 -0.02
CA ALA A 14 22.37 -8.38 -0.95
C ALA A 14 21.80 -6.95 -0.80
N LEU A 15 20.53 -6.82 -0.40
CA LEU A 15 19.81 -5.55 -0.35
C LEU A 15 19.67 -4.97 1.06
N LYS A 16 20.13 -5.65 2.12
CA LYS A 16 19.94 -5.24 3.53
C LYS A 16 20.41 -3.82 3.82
N ASP A 17 21.52 -3.40 3.22
CA ASP A 17 22.12 -2.07 3.39
C ASP A 17 21.89 -1.14 2.19
N ALA A 18 21.10 -1.59 1.21
CA ALA A 18 20.80 -0.82 0.01
C ALA A 18 19.83 0.32 0.30
N SER A 19 19.99 1.43 -0.41
CA SER A 19 19.02 2.52 -0.38
C SER A 19 17.68 2.11 -1.01
N PRO A 20 16.54 2.72 -0.63
CA PRO A 20 15.26 2.46 -1.26
C PRO A 20 15.29 2.56 -2.79
N ARG A 21 16.04 3.51 -3.31
CA ARG A 21 16.21 3.67 -4.77
C ARG A 21 16.90 2.46 -5.40
N GLN A 22 17.94 1.91 -4.77
CA GLN A 22 18.64 0.73 -5.26
C GLN A 22 17.76 -0.53 -5.19
N ILE A 23 16.97 -0.68 -4.11
CA ILE A 23 16.02 -1.78 -3.96
C ILE A 23 14.93 -1.69 -5.05
N LEU A 24 14.40 -0.48 -5.28
CA LEU A 24 13.41 -0.25 -6.32
C LEU A 24 13.98 -0.51 -7.72
N GLU A 25 15.20 -0.05 -8.00
CA GLU A 25 15.91 -0.31 -9.25
C GLU A 25 16.11 -1.80 -9.48
N PHE A 26 16.54 -2.55 -8.45
CA PHE A 26 16.65 -4.00 -8.51
C PHE A 26 15.31 -4.66 -8.86
N ALA A 27 14.21 -4.24 -8.23
CA ALA A 27 12.89 -4.79 -8.52
C ALA A 27 12.47 -4.54 -9.97
N ILE A 28 12.68 -3.32 -10.47
CA ILE A 28 12.35 -2.91 -11.86
C ILE A 28 13.19 -3.68 -12.88
N ASP A 29 14.48 -3.88 -12.61
CA ASP A 29 15.37 -4.59 -13.54
C ASP A 29 15.15 -6.10 -13.52
N LYS A 30 14.66 -6.63 -12.41
CA LYS A 30 14.44 -8.07 -12.25
C LYS A 30 13.12 -8.54 -12.82
N PHE A 31 12.10 -7.67 -12.85
CA PHE A 31 10.73 -8.03 -13.22
C PHE A 31 10.16 -7.07 -14.26
N ASP A 32 9.94 -7.57 -15.46
CA ASP A 32 9.23 -6.81 -16.50
C ASP A 32 7.79 -6.53 -16.12
N ASN A 33 7.16 -7.45 -15.39
CA ASN A 33 5.76 -7.38 -14.99
C ASN A 33 5.61 -7.06 -13.50
N TYR A 34 5.98 -5.83 -13.14
CA TYR A 34 5.86 -5.30 -11.78
C TYR A 34 4.91 -4.10 -11.74
N ALA A 35 4.45 -3.72 -10.55
CA ALA A 35 3.80 -2.43 -10.33
C ALA A 35 4.00 -1.93 -8.88
N ILE A 36 4.01 -0.60 -8.73
CA ILE A 36 4.00 0.08 -7.43
C ILE A 36 2.55 0.24 -6.99
N SER A 37 2.22 -0.24 -5.79
CA SER A 37 0.94 0.03 -5.14
C SER A 37 0.96 1.44 -4.58
N PHE A 38 0.01 2.28 -4.99
CA PHE A 38 -0.04 3.69 -4.63
C PHE A 38 -1.29 4.03 -3.83
N SER A 39 -1.12 4.50 -2.60
CA SER A 39 -2.23 4.90 -1.73
C SER A 39 -1.91 6.04 -0.75
N GLY A 40 -0.65 6.35 -0.49
CA GLY A 40 -0.26 7.29 0.55
C GLY A 40 1.10 7.97 0.36
N ALA A 41 1.58 8.61 1.43
CA ALA A 41 2.82 9.37 1.42
C ALA A 41 4.07 8.50 1.15
N GLU A 42 4.11 7.31 1.69
CA GLU A 42 5.22 6.37 1.45
C GLU A 42 5.30 5.96 -0.02
N ASP A 43 4.14 5.68 -0.59
CA ASP A 43 4.06 5.15 -1.95
C ASP A 43 4.46 6.20 -2.99
N VAL A 44 4.13 7.50 -2.77
CA VAL A 44 4.54 8.56 -3.70
C VAL A 44 6.05 8.79 -3.68
N VAL A 45 6.73 8.55 -2.56
CA VAL A 45 8.20 8.55 -2.51
C VAL A 45 8.76 7.50 -3.46
N LEU A 46 8.16 6.31 -3.53
CA LEU A 46 8.56 5.26 -4.46
C LEU A 46 8.26 5.63 -5.91
N VAL A 47 7.13 6.29 -6.16
CA VAL A 47 6.80 6.82 -7.50
C VAL A 47 7.82 7.87 -7.95
N ASP A 48 8.18 8.82 -7.08
CA ASP A 48 9.21 9.83 -7.37
C ASP A 48 10.58 9.20 -7.64
N MET A 49 10.99 8.25 -6.81
CA MET A 49 12.26 7.52 -7.02
C MET A 49 12.26 6.77 -8.35
N ALA A 50 11.15 6.09 -8.71
CA ALA A 50 11.04 5.38 -9.97
C ALA A 50 11.09 6.33 -11.17
N ALA A 51 10.38 7.45 -11.12
CA ALA A 51 10.40 8.47 -12.17
C ALA A 51 11.82 9.01 -12.42
N ARG A 52 12.62 9.16 -11.36
CA ARG A 52 14.03 9.60 -11.46
C ARG A 52 15.01 8.53 -11.96
N LEU A 53 14.58 7.28 -12.12
CA LEU A 53 15.40 6.21 -12.70
C LEU A 53 15.40 6.21 -14.23
N ASN A 54 14.56 7.03 -14.87
CA ASN A 54 14.34 7.02 -16.32
C ASN A 54 13.94 5.65 -16.86
N LYS A 55 13.18 4.88 -16.07
CA LYS A 55 12.64 3.55 -16.40
C LYS A 55 11.11 3.61 -16.44
N PRO A 56 10.43 2.67 -17.12
CA PRO A 56 8.96 2.64 -17.12
C PRO A 56 8.41 2.59 -15.70
N VAL A 57 7.55 3.53 -15.35
CA VAL A 57 6.90 3.59 -14.02
C VAL A 57 5.50 3.01 -14.15
N LYS A 58 5.27 1.85 -13.52
CA LYS A 58 3.99 1.15 -13.51
C LYS A 58 3.37 1.29 -12.13
N VAL A 59 2.23 1.96 -12.06
CA VAL A 59 1.55 2.29 -10.80
C VAL A 59 0.11 1.83 -10.85
N PHE A 60 -0.39 1.28 -9.75
CA PHE A 60 -1.81 1.05 -9.57
C PHE A 60 -2.30 1.58 -8.23
N SER A 61 -3.57 1.92 -8.17
CA SER A 61 -4.26 2.35 -6.95
C SER A 61 -5.60 1.63 -6.79
N LEU A 62 -6.10 1.56 -5.57
CA LEU A 62 -7.39 0.95 -5.27
C LEU A 62 -8.42 2.04 -4.99
N ASP A 63 -9.42 2.18 -5.84
CA ASP A 63 -10.61 2.97 -5.51
C ASP A 63 -11.67 2.08 -4.89
N THR A 64 -11.95 2.33 -3.63
CA THR A 64 -12.97 1.61 -2.86
C THR A 64 -14.39 2.11 -3.11
N GLY A 65 -14.55 3.18 -3.90
CA GLY A 65 -15.77 3.96 -4.04
C GLY A 65 -16.12 4.77 -2.78
N ARG A 66 -15.15 4.95 -1.87
CA ARG A 66 -15.33 5.67 -0.59
C ARG A 66 -14.07 6.43 -0.18
N LEU A 67 -13.26 6.85 -1.13
CA LEU A 67 -12.08 7.68 -0.83
C LEU A 67 -12.52 9.12 -0.55
N HIS A 68 -11.66 9.87 0.14
CA HIS A 68 -11.83 11.32 0.29
C HIS A 68 -11.72 12.02 -1.07
N ALA A 69 -12.44 13.11 -1.25
CA ALA A 69 -12.34 13.95 -2.46
C ALA A 69 -10.89 14.40 -2.72
N GLU A 70 -10.17 14.76 -1.66
CA GLU A 70 -8.76 15.14 -1.69
C GLU A 70 -7.85 14.00 -2.20
N THR A 71 -8.21 12.74 -1.93
CA THR A 71 -7.46 11.58 -2.43
C THR A 71 -7.60 11.43 -3.93
N TYR A 72 -8.80 11.65 -4.51
CA TYR A 72 -8.99 11.66 -5.96
C TYR A 72 -8.21 12.79 -6.63
N GLN A 73 -8.25 13.99 -6.06
CA GLN A 73 -7.47 15.12 -6.54
C GLN A 73 -5.96 14.86 -6.48
N TYR A 74 -5.51 14.22 -5.40
CA TYR A 74 -4.13 13.84 -5.21
C TYR A 74 -3.64 12.81 -6.25
N LEU A 75 -4.44 11.78 -6.54
CA LEU A 75 -4.15 10.82 -7.61
C LEU A 75 -3.93 11.52 -8.96
N GLU A 76 -4.82 12.47 -9.32
CA GLU A 76 -4.68 13.27 -10.53
C GLU A 76 -3.47 14.21 -10.51
N THR A 77 -3.14 14.77 -9.35
CA THR A 77 -1.95 15.60 -9.18
C THR A 77 -0.69 14.80 -9.45
N VAL A 78 -0.56 13.60 -8.84
CA VAL A 78 0.60 12.71 -9.03
C VAL A 78 0.70 12.25 -10.49
N ARG A 79 -0.43 11.83 -11.09
CA ARG A 79 -0.48 11.43 -12.51
C ARG A 79 0.07 12.50 -13.44
N LYS A 80 -0.37 13.76 -13.24
CA LYS A 80 0.06 14.90 -14.04
C LYS A 80 1.50 15.31 -13.76
N HIS A 81 1.90 15.33 -12.50
CA HIS A 81 3.23 15.77 -12.07
C HIS A 81 4.36 14.90 -12.68
N TYR A 82 4.15 13.58 -12.69
CA TYR A 82 5.14 12.64 -13.24
C TYR A 82 4.87 12.25 -14.70
N GLY A 83 3.75 12.65 -15.29
CA GLY A 83 3.38 12.25 -16.65
C GLY A 83 3.18 10.74 -16.81
N ILE A 84 2.66 10.06 -15.78
CA ILE A 84 2.47 8.62 -15.72
C ILE A 84 1.00 8.23 -15.78
N ASP A 85 0.74 6.98 -16.15
CA ASP A 85 -0.57 6.36 -15.98
C ASP A 85 -0.66 5.69 -14.61
N ILE A 86 -1.80 5.88 -13.93
CA ILE A 86 -2.14 5.19 -12.69
C ILE A 86 -3.35 4.30 -12.99
N GLU A 87 -3.14 2.98 -12.97
CA GLU A 87 -4.22 2.02 -13.16
C GLU A 87 -5.09 1.97 -11.90
N VAL A 88 -6.35 2.35 -12.00
CA VAL A 88 -7.27 2.37 -10.85
C VAL A 88 -8.12 1.10 -10.85
N MET A 89 -8.02 0.34 -9.76
CA MET A 89 -8.77 -0.89 -9.55
C MET A 89 -10.01 -0.64 -8.72
N PHE A 90 -11.18 -1.00 -9.25
CA PHE A 90 -12.48 -0.84 -8.59
C PHE A 90 -12.98 -2.18 -8.05
N PRO A 91 -13.82 -2.18 -6.99
CA PRO A 91 -14.52 -3.38 -6.54
C PRO A 91 -15.55 -3.85 -7.58
N GLU A 92 -15.89 -5.13 -7.56
CA GLU A 92 -16.95 -5.68 -8.41
C GLU A 92 -18.32 -5.08 -8.01
N PRO A 93 -19.05 -4.42 -8.92
CA PRO A 93 -20.31 -3.75 -8.60
C PRO A 93 -21.33 -4.66 -7.93
N ALA A 94 -21.52 -5.87 -8.47
CA ALA A 94 -22.49 -6.83 -7.94
C ALA A 94 -22.18 -7.22 -6.47
N ALA A 95 -20.90 -7.35 -6.10
CA ALA A 95 -20.51 -7.66 -4.72
C ALA A 95 -20.80 -6.48 -3.78
N VAL A 96 -20.56 -5.26 -4.24
CA VAL A 96 -20.87 -4.04 -3.48
C VAL A 96 -22.37 -3.87 -3.29
N GLU A 97 -23.15 -4.05 -4.36
CA GLU A 97 -24.61 -3.95 -4.33
C GLU A 97 -25.23 -5.00 -3.40
N LYS A 98 -24.71 -6.23 -3.43
CA LYS A 98 -25.12 -7.30 -2.53
C LYS A 98 -24.88 -6.91 -1.06
N LEU A 99 -23.65 -6.49 -0.73
CA LEU A 99 -23.31 -6.05 0.63
C LEU A 99 -24.24 -4.93 1.12
N VAL A 100 -24.47 -3.92 0.27
CA VAL A 100 -25.33 -2.78 0.64
C VAL A 100 -26.79 -3.19 0.81
N ARG A 101 -27.29 -4.08 -0.04
CA ARG A 101 -28.68 -4.56 0.06
C ARG A 101 -28.91 -5.39 1.31
N GLU A 102 -27.94 -6.23 1.69
CA GLU A 102 -28.08 -7.16 2.82
C GLU A 102 -27.79 -6.49 4.16
N LYS A 103 -26.81 -5.57 4.21
CA LYS A 103 -26.26 -5.04 5.46
C LYS A 103 -26.27 -3.53 5.57
N GLY A 104 -26.68 -2.82 4.51
CA GLY A 104 -26.69 -1.36 4.47
C GLY A 104 -25.33 -0.72 4.16
N LEU A 105 -25.32 0.62 4.09
CA LEU A 105 -24.16 1.40 3.67
C LEU A 105 -23.06 1.49 4.73
N PHE A 106 -23.35 1.23 5.99
CA PHE A 106 -22.46 1.46 7.13
C PHE A 106 -22.26 0.23 8.03
N SER A 107 -22.46 -0.97 7.47
CA SER A 107 -22.30 -2.25 8.17
C SER A 107 -20.93 -2.43 8.85
N PHE A 108 -19.88 -1.85 8.31
CA PHE A 108 -18.53 -1.88 8.88
C PHE A 108 -18.39 -1.18 10.25
N TYR A 109 -19.38 -0.38 10.67
CA TYR A 109 -19.45 0.15 12.03
C TYR A 109 -20.12 -0.81 13.02
N GLN A 110 -20.95 -1.74 12.52
CA GLN A 110 -21.77 -2.64 13.33
C GLN A 110 -21.12 -4.02 13.48
N ASP A 111 -20.63 -4.56 12.37
CA ASP A 111 -19.98 -5.90 12.34
C ASP A 111 -18.48 -5.78 12.64
N ASP A 112 -17.70 -5.65 11.61
CA ASP A 112 -16.31 -5.22 11.58
C ASP A 112 -15.98 -4.71 10.16
N HIS A 113 -14.80 -4.13 9.98
CA HIS A 113 -14.41 -3.62 8.67
C HIS A 113 -14.03 -4.71 7.66
N LYS A 114 -13.82 -5.97 8.07
CA LYS A 114 -13.17 -7.02 7.26
C LYS A 114 -13.96 -7.37 6.01
N GLU A 115 -15.27 -7.57 6.10
CA GLU A 115 -16.09 -7.90 4.94
C GLU A 115 -16.11 -6.76 3.92
N CYS A 116 -16.33 -5.53 4.38
CA CYS A 116 -16.30 -4.36 3.51
C CYS A 116 -14.93 -4.18 2.85
N CYS A 117 -13.84 -4.32 3.61
CA CYS A 117 -12.48 -4.27 3.08
C CYS A 117 -12.18 -5.46 2.16
N GLY A 118 -12.69 -6.64 2.47
CA GLY A 118 -12.59 -7.83 1.61
C GLY A 118 -13.11 -7.55 0.21
N ILE A 119 -14.33 -7.02 0.12
CA ILE A 119 -14.99 -6.72 -1.15
C ILE A 119 -14.34 -5.51 -1.85
N ARG A 120 -14.10 -4.41 -1.11
CA ARG A 120 -13.72 -3.15 -1.72
C ARG A 120 -12.23 -2.94 -1.93
N LYS A 121 -11.37 -3.75 -1.26
CA LYS A 121 -9.91 -3.62 -1.33
C LYS A 121 -9.22 -4.93 -1.68
N VAL A 122 -9.45 -6.00 -0.89
CA VAL A 122 -8.69 -7.23 -1.02
C VAL A 122 -8.97 -7.93 -2.35
N GLN A 123 -10.24 -8.03 -2.76
CA GLN A 123 -10.60 -8.64 -4.05
C GLN A 123 -10.03 -7.86 -5.24
N PRO A 124 -10.19 -6.52 -5.38
CA PRO A 124 -9.54 -5.76 -6.43
C PRO A 124 -8.02 -5.89 -6.42
N LEU A 125 -7.39 -5.88 -5.23
CA LEU A 125 -5.95 -6.11 -5.11
C LEU A 125 -5.54 -7.47 -5.65
N LYS A 126 -6.19 -8.55 -5.21
CA LYS A 126 -5.90 -9.91 -5.69
C LYS A 126 -6.05 -10.01 -7.22
N ARG A 127 -7.09 -9.39 -7.78
CA ARG A 127 -7.29 -9.35 -9.23
C ARG A 127 -6.13 -8.66 -9.95
N LYS A 128 -5.63 -7.53 -9.41
CA LYS A 128 -4.43 -6.85 -9.95
C LYS A 128 -3.18 -7.71 -9.79
N LEU A 129 -2.91 -8.20 -8.60
CA LEU A 129 -1.69 -8.97 -8.30
C LEU A 129 -1.61 -10.29 -9.08
N ALA A 130 -2.74 -10.91 -9.43
CA ALA A 130 -2.77 -12.08 -10.31
C ALA A 130 -2.20 -11.82 -11.71
N THR A 131 -2.05 -10.56 -12.12
CA THR A 131 -1.46 -10.17 -13.40
C THR A 131 0.02 -9.78 -13.29
N LEU A 132 0.62 -9.84 -12.12
CA LEU A 132 1.98 -9.36 -11.85
C LEU A 132 2.89 -10.49 -11.39
N ASP A 133 4.20 -10.35 -11.64
CA ASP A 133 5.25 -11.21 -11.07
C ASP A 133 5.82 -10.60 -9.79
N ALA A 134 5.79 -9.26 -9.69
CA ALA A 134 6.24 -8.53 -8.50
C ALA A 134 5.40 -7.29 -8.23
N TRP A 135 5.35 -6.87 -6.98
CA TRP A 135 4.78 -5.60 -6.58
C TRP A 135 5.60 -4.90 -5.51
N VAL A 136 5.50 -3.58 -5.48
CA VAL A 136 6.27 -2.72 -4.59
C VAL A 136 5.32 -1.96 -3.67
N THR A 137 5.66 -1.90 -2.38
CA THR A 137 4.85 -1.24 -1.36
C THR A 137 5.67 -0.27 -0.51
N GLY A 138 5.03 0.77 0.00
CA GLY A 138 5.63 1.72 0.93
C GLY A 138 5.57 1.28 2.39
N GLN A 139 5.50 -0.03 2.69
CA GLN A 139 5.48 -0.51 4.07
C GLN A 139 6.78 -0.19 4.82
N ARG A 140 6.64 0.19 6.09
CA ARG A 140 7.73 0.53 7.01
C ARG A 140 7.56 -0.22 8.34
N HIS A 141 8.65 -0.53 9.01
CA HIS A 141 8.63 -1.21 10.33
C HIS A 141 7.85 -0.40 11.37
N ASP A 142 8.07 0.91 11.43
CA ASP A 142 7.47 1.78 12.45
C ASP A 142 5.98 2.10 12.24
N GLN A 143 5.39 1.75 11.07
CA GLN A 143 3.96 1.97 10.83
C GLN A 143 3.04 1.12 11.73
N SER A 144 3.49 -0.05 12.16
CA SER A 144 2.71 -0.95 13.02
C SER A 144 3.64 -1.92 13.74
N PRO A 145 4.02 -1.65 15.00
CA PRO A 145 4.92 -2.52 15.76
C PRO A 145 4.44 -3.96 15.91
N GLY A 146 3.12 -4.19 15.85
CA GLY A 146 2.54 -5.54 15.96
C GLY A 146 2.56 -6.35 14.67
N THR A 147 2.39 -5.69 13.50
CA THR A 147 2.20 -6.41 12.22
C THR A 147 3.29 -6.14 11.19
N ARG A 148 4.15 -5.14 11.43
CA ARG A 148 5.16 -4.70 10.45
C ARG A 148 6.59 -4.63 11.00
N ALA A 149 6.80 -4.93 12.29
CA ALA A 149 8.11 -4.82 12.93
C ALA A 149 9.23 -5.61 12.21
N ASP A 150 8.87 -6.75 11.62
CA ASP A 150 9.84 -7.69 11.03
C ASP A 150 9.62 -7.87 9.50
N ILE A 151 8.98 -6.91 8.81
CA ILE A 151 8.79 -7.07 7.36
C ILE A 151 10.14 -7.05 6.63
N PRO A 152 10.45 -8.06 5.80
CA PRO A 152 11.69 -8.06 5.03
C PRO A 152 11.62 -7.06 3.86
N VAL A 153 12.78 -6.69 3.34
CA VAL A 153 12.90 -5.87 2.13
C VAL A 153 12.31 -6.57 0.93
N VAL A 154 12.50 -7.90 0.84
CA VAL A 154 11.96 -8.75 -0.24
C VAL A 154 11.33 -9.99 0.38
N GLN A 155 10.14 -10.37 -0.09
CA GLN A 155 9.47 -11.61 0.34
C GLN A 155 8.61 -12.24 -0.76
N LEU A 156 8.36 -13.54 -0.66
CA LEU A 156 7.26 -14.17 -1.40
C LEU A 156 5.93 -13.77 -0.76
N ASP A 157 4.99 -13.28 -1.54
CA ASP A 157 3.66 -12.96 -1.06
C ASP A 157 2.69 -14.12 -1.29
N THR A 158 2.77 -15.12 -0.41
CA THR A 158 1.91 -16.31 -0.49
C THR A 158 0.46 -16.04 -0.08
N GLY A 159 0.19 -14.95 0.64
CA GLY A 159 -1.16 -14.59 1.12
C GLY A 159 -2.04 -13.95 0.05
N LEU A 160 -1.43 -13.32 -0.94
CA LEU A 160 -2.13 -12.61 -2.01
C LEU A 160 -1.89 -13.21 -3.40
N ALA A 161 -0.92 -14.11 -3.54
CA ALA A 161 -0.65 -14.82 -4.79
C ALA A 161 -1.86 -15.67 -5.23
N ALA A 162 -2.11 -15.71 -6.54
CA ALA A 162 -3.07 -16.64 -7.12
C ALA A 162 -2.55 -18.10 -7.03
N PRO A 163 -3.45 -19.11 -7.10
CA PRO A 163 -3.02 -20.50 -7.10
C PRO A 163 -1.97 -20.78 -8.19
N GLY A 164 -0.81 -21.31 -7.80
CA GLY A 164 0.29 -21.60 -8.72
C GLY A 164 1.15 -20.41 -9.13
N GLN A 165 0.83 -19.20 -8.69
CA GLN A 165 1.61 -18.00 -8.97
C GLN A 165 2.77 -17.86 -7.98
N THR A 166 3.94 -17.46 -8.48
CA THR A 166 5.04 -16.95 -7.65
C THR A 166 4.97 -15.43 -7.69
N LEU A 167 4.57 -14.81 -6.59
CA LEU A 167 4.47 -13.36 -6.47
C LEU A 167 5.53 -12.84 -5.50
N VAL A 168 6.36 -11.90 -5.95
CA VAL A 168 7.39 -11.26 -5.12
C VAL A 168 6.90 -9.88 -4.65
N LYS A 169 7.12 -9.60 -3.36
CA LYS A 169 6.81 -8.30 -2.77
C LYS A 169 8.09 -7.62 -2.33
N PHE A 170 8.25 -6.36 -2.72
CA PHE A 170 9.34 -5.50 -2.32
C PHE A 170 8.84 -4.40 -1.39
N ASN A 171 9.58 -4.15 -0.30
CA ASN A 171 9.32 -3.11 0.67
C ASN A 171 10.56 -2.18 0.77
N PRO A 172 10.83 -1.30 -0.22
CA PRO A 172 12.06 -0.52 -0.25
C PRO A 172 12.22 0.42 0.94
N LEU A 173 11.10 0.86 1.52
CA LEU A 173 11.09 1.78 2.67
C LEU A 173 11.05 1.05 4.02
N ALA A 174 11.19 -0.29 4.08
CA ALA A 174 11.05 -1.07 5.32
C ALA A 174 11.83 -0.46 6.49
N ASN A 175 13.07 -0.03 6.25
CA ASN A 175 13.99 0.53 7.25
C ASN A 175 13.90 2.07 7.40
N TRP A 176 12.92 2.74 6.75
CA TRP A 176 12.76 4.18 6.87
C TRP A 176 11.78 4.54 7.99
N SER A 177 12.12 5.61 8.74
CA SER A 177 11.18 6.22 9.66
C SER A 177 10.21 7.16 8.92
N SER A 178 9.09 7.48 9.56
CA SER A 178 8.13 8.49 9.08
C SER A 178 8.84 9.83 8.83
N GLU A 179 9.76 10.23 9.72
CA GLU A 179 10.55 11.44 9.58
C GLU A 179 11.39 11.45 8.29
N ARG A 180 12.03 10.32 7.95
CA ARG A 180 12.83 10.22 6.70
C ARG A 180 11.94 10.31 5.46
N VAL A 181 10.74 9.73 5.49
CA VAL A 181 9.76 9.84 4.40
C VAL A 181 9.38 11.31 4.19
N TRP A 182 9.00 12.01 5.26
CA TRP A 182 8.60 13.41 5.17
C TRP A 182 9.74 14.36 4.82
N ASN A 183 10.97 14.09 5.28
CA ASN A 183 12.15 14.84 4.87
C ASN A 183 12.41 14.66 3.37
N TYR A 184 12.26 13.45 2.86
CA TYR A 184 12.36 13.20 1.41
C TYR A 184 11.31 13.99 0.62
N ILE A 185 10.04 13.92 1.03
CA ILE A 185 8.92 14.62 0.39
C ILE A 185 9.19 16.12 0.32
N ARG A 186 9.59 16.74 1.44
CA ARG A 186 9.85 18.19 1.51
C ARG A 186 11.07 18.59 0.69
N THR A 187 12.18 17.85 0.82
CA THR A 187 13.44 18.16 0.14
C THR A 187 13.34 18.06 -1.38
N ASN A 188 12.52 17.12 -1.87
CA ASN A 188 12.36 16.85 -3.30
C ASN A 188 11.08 17.46 -3.88
N GLU A 189 10.32 18.24 -3.10
CA GLU A 189 9.06 18.88 -3.50
C GLU A 189 8.04 17.88 -4.08
N VAL A 190 8.02 16.65 -3.50
CA VAL A 190 7.13 15.58 -3.93
C VAL A 190 5.69 15.95 -3.58
N PRO A 191 4.73 15.83 -4.50
CA PRO A 191 3.33 16.12 -4.19
C PRO A 191 2.79 15.12 -3.15
N TYR A 192 2.01 15.60 -2.19
CA TYR A 192 1.38 14.78 -1.15
C TYR A 192 -0.08 15.15 -0.93
N ASN A 193 -0.84 14.25 -0.30
CA ASN A 193 -2.26 14.47 -0.06
C ASN A 193 -2.47 15.59 0.98
N PRO A 194 -3.25 16.65 0.66
CA PRO A 194 -3.44 17.80 1.56
C PRO A 194 -4.13 17.45 2.87
N LEU A 195 -4.75 16.29 2.99
CA LEU A 195 -5.29 15.81 4.27
C LEU A 195 -4.21 15.66 5.36
N HIS A 196 -2.95 15.46 4.99
CA HIS A 196 -1.86 15.41 5.96
C HIS A 196 -1.70 16.71 6.75
N GLU A 197 -1.94 17.87 6.12
CA GLU A 197 -1.94 19.18 6.78
C GLU A 197 -3.08 19.35 7.78
N ARG A 198 -4.13 18.52 7.66
CA ARG A 198 -5.28 18.50 8.55
C ARG A 198 -5.20 17.41 9.62
N GLY A 199 -4.01 16.84 9.85
CA GLY A 199 -3.75 15.84 10.89
C GLY A 199 -4.09 14.40 10.52
N PHE A 200 -4.41 14.11 9.25
CA PHE A 200 -4.58 12.74 8.77
C PHE A 200 -3.21 12.13 8.47
N ILE A 201 -2.68 11.30 9.35
CA ILE A 201 -1.36 10.68 9.15
C ILE A 201 -1.49 9.43 8.28
N SER A 202 -2.44 8.54 8.56
CA SER A 202 -2.72 7.34 7.77
C SER A 202 -4.07 7.48 7.08
N ILE A 203 -4.09 7.66 5.77
CA ILE A 203 -5.31 7.94 5.00
C ILE A 203 -5.85 6.65 4.38
N GLY A 204 -7.16 6.47 4.45
CA GLY A 204 -7.90 5.38 3.78
C GLY A 204 -9.27 5.84 3.31
N CYS A 205 -10.29 4.97 3.39
CA CYS A 205 -11.66 5.37 3.11
C CYS A 205 -12.10 6.48 4.05
N GLU A 206 -12.85 7.46 3.53
CA GLU A 206 -13.36 8.60 4.28
C GLU A 206 -14.09 8.19 5.57
N PRO A 207 -15.09 7.28 5.55
CA PRO A 207 -15.82 6.90 6.77
C PRO A 207 -14.97 6.08 7.75
N CYS A 208 -13.80 5.59 7.34
CA CYS A 208 -12.91 4.74 8.16
C CYS A 208 -11.65 5.47 8.61
N THR A 209 -11.57 6.78 8.43
CA THR A 209 -10.35 7.54 8.70
C THR A 209 -10.73 8.87 9.37
N ARG A 210 -10.04 9.21 10.44
CA ARG A 210 -10.10 10.52 11.10
C ARG A 210 -8.68 11.05 11.35
N PRO A 211 -8.51 12.36 11.57
CA PRO A 211 -7.25 12.92 12.02
C PRO A 211 -6.84 12.33 13.38
N VAL A 212 -5.54 12.29 13.64
CA VAL A 212 -4.97 11.88 14.92
C VAL A 212 -4.51 13.09 15.72
N LEU A 213 -4.60 13.00 17.05
CA LEU A 213 -4.10 14.04 17.93
C LEU A 213 -2.58 13.94 18.10
N PRO A 214 -1.90 15.04 18.47
CA PRO A 214 -0.46 14.99 18.78
C PRO A 214 -0.16 13.92 19.85
N GLY A 215 0.84 13.09 19.59
CA GLY A 215 1.23 11.99 20.49
C GLY A 215 0.48 10.67 20.28
N GLN A 216 -0.55 10.64 19.46
CA GLN A 216 -1.20 9.40 19.06
C GLN A 216 -0.38 8.67 17.98
N HIS A 217 -0.47 7.32 17.96
CA HIS A 217 0.13 6.51 16.92
C HIS A 217 -0.54 6.80 15.57
N GLU A 218 0.24 6.79 14.48
CA GLU A 218 -0.22 7.16 13.12
C GLU A 218 -1.47 6.41 12.63
N ARG A 219 -1.70 5.18 13.10
CA ARG A 219 -2.86 4.37 12.72
C ARG A 219 -4.05 4.47 13.67
N GLU A 220 -3.99 5.26 14.73
CA GLU A 220 -5.14 5.41 15.64
C GLU A 220 -6.35 6.06 14.99
N GLY A 221 -6.16 6.88 13.98
CA GLY A 221 -7.21 7.41 13.13
C GLY A 221 -7.93 6.40 12.25
N ARG A 222 -7.39 5.17 12.07
CA ARG A 222 -7.97 4.12 11.23
C ARG A 222 -8.88 3.23 12.04
N TRP A 223 -10.09 2.90 11.52
CA TRP A 223 -11.09 2.09 12.23
C TRP A 223 -11.14 2.43 13.71
N TRP A 224 -11.27 3.71 13.98
CA TRP A 224 -11.16 4.31 15.32
C TRP A 224 -12.19 3.79 16.33
N TRP A 225 -13.21 3.08 15.87
CA TRP A 225 -14.22 2.39 16.69
C TRP A 225 -13.83 0.95 17.07
N GLU A 226 -12.76 0.41 16.53
CA GLU A 226 -12.27 -0.94 16.80
C GLU A 226 -11.07 -0.95 17.75
N ASP A 227 -10.86 -2.09 18.42
CA ASP A 227 -9.70 -2.30 19.26
C ASP A 227 -8.39 -2.17 18.48
N ALA A 228 -7.35 -1.65 19.12
CA ALA A 228 -6.06 -1.38 18.49
C ALA A 228 -5.44 -2.65 17.84
N THR A 229 -5.69 -3.83 18.42
CA THR A 229 -5.20 -5.12 17.93
C THR A 229 -5.87 -5.59 16.64
N LYS A 230 -7.01 -5.02 16.27
CA LYS A 230 -7.80 -5.38 15.09
C LYS A 230 -7.62 -4.45 13.89
N LYS A 231 -6.83 -3.38 14.04
CA LYS A 231 -6.68 -2.29 13.06
C LYS A 231 -5.75 -2.62 11.89
N GLU A 232 -5.89 -3.78 11.26
CA GLU A 232 -5.18 -4.11 10.02
C GLU A 232 -6.15 -4.60 8.95
N CYS A 233 -6.06 -4.05 7.74
CA CYS A 233 -6.82 -4.56 6.62
C CYS A 233 -6.08 -5.75 5.96
N GLY A 234 -6.81 -6.68 5.37
CA GLY A 234 -6.25 -7.87 4.73
C GLY A 234 -5.34 -7.63 3.52
N LEU A 235 -4.95 -6.37 3.22
CA LEU A 235 -4.02 -6.05 2.14
C LEU A 235 -2.59 -6.57 2.40
N HIS A 236 -2.26 -6.85 3.66
CA HIS A 236 -0.95 -7.33 4.07
C HIS A 236 -1.09 -8.55 4.99
N ALA A 237 -1.98 -9.46 4.62
CA ALA A 237 -2.31 -10.65 5.43
C ALA A 237 -1.09 -11.50 5.80
N ILE A 238 -0.05 -11.53 4.95
CA ILE A 238 1.20 -12.25 5.22
C ILE A 238 1.96 -11.73 6.44
N ASN A 239 1.71 -10.49 6.86
CA ASN A 239 2.38 -9.91 8.03
C ASN A 239 1.64 -10.21 9.36
N ILE A 240 0.45 -10.80 9.31
CA ILE A 240 -0.32 -11.17 10.49
C ILE A 240 0.21 -12.54 10.95
N LYS A 241 0.95 -12.56 12.06
CA LYS A 241 1.32 -13.81 12.75
C LYS A 241 0.07 -14.31 13.49
N GLU A 242 -0.34 -15.55 13.24
CA GLU A 242 -1.39 -16.25 14.00
C GLU A 242 -0.95 -16.47 15.47
#